data_5cca51d32bec4e16d3115303f6c3e3aa
#
_entry.id   5cca51d32bec4e16d3115303f6c3e3aa
#
_cell.length_a   1.000
_cell.length_b   1.000
_cell.length_c   1.000
_cell.angle_alpha   90.00
_cell.angle_beta   90.00
_cell.angle_gamma   90.00
#
_symmetry.space_group_name_H-M   'P 1'
#
loop_
_entity.id
_entity.type
_entity.pdbx_description
1 polymer ?
#
loop_
_entity_poly.entity_id
_entity_poly.type
_entity_poly.pdbx_seq_one_letter_code
_entity_poly.pdbx_strand_id
1 'polypeptide(L)'
;DHEIKLPTSSIDPQRRFNGQHFIRHEAAKAEWKPWRVDGFEARDIGIFSATDGLAGIKVARLVGKPQPKFVSHNADLLFMFLLNGAAELNCDQMDSQVITAGDSFIVPGILKHSLSKCTEDMELLEVALPAAFNTTNHPEGVGLNSF
;
A
#
# COMPACT_ATOMS: atom_id res chain seq x y z
N ASP A 1 6.10 42.40 17.81
CA ASP A 1 5.42 41.41 18.58
C ASP A 1 4.87 40.29 17.75
N HIS A 2 5.14 39.11 18.17
CA HIS A 2 4.80 37.94 17.39
C HIS A 2 3.74 37.12 18.06
N GLU A 3 2.58 37.68 18.11
CA GLU A 3 1.47 36.90 18.52
C GLU A 3 1.27 35.80 17.50
N ILE A 4 1.52 34.60 17.91
CA ILE A 4 1.16 33.45 17.09
C ILE A 4 -0.31 33.25 17.26
N LYS A 5 -1.04 33.55 16.22
CA LYS A 5 -2.46 33.22 16.21
C LYS A 5 -2.60 31.74 16.01
N LEU A 6 -3.09 31.09 17.03
CA LEU A 6 -3.40 29.69 16.89
C LEU A 6 -4.46 29.53 15.81
N PRO A 7 -4.41 28.44 15.04
CA PRO A 7 -5.43 28.21 14.04
C PRO A 7 -6.81 28.22 14.69
N THR A 8 -7.75 28.78 14.00
CA THR A 8 -9.13 28.70 14.42
C THR A 8 -9.59 27.25 14.37
N SER A 9 -10.77 26.96 14.88
CA SER A 9 -11.30 25.61 14.98
C SER A 9 -11.47 24.90 13.65
N SER A 10 -11.39 25.62 12.53
CA SER A 10 -11.61 25.01 11.22
C SER A 10 -10.39 25.18 10.34
N ILE A 11 -10.09 24.11 9.60
CA ILE A 11 -9.07 24.12 8.59
C ILE A 11 -9.76 24.29 7.25
N ASP A 12 -9.33 25.28 6.46
CA ASP A 12 -9.86 25.44 5.12
C ASP A 12 -9.39 24.25 4.25
N PRO A 13 -10.30 23.40 3.81
CA PRO A 13 -9.92 22.22 3.04
C PRO A 13 -9.37 22.57 1.65
N GLN A 14 -9.55 23.79 1.21
CA GLN A 14 -9.02 24.24 -0.09
C GLN A 14 -7.64 24.82 0.02
N ARG A 15 -7.17 25.08 1.23
CA ARG A 15 -5.85 25.69 1.39
C ARG A 15 -4.75 24.72 1.06
N ARG A 16 -3.81 25.18 0.24
CA ARG A 16 -2.65 24.39 -0.17
C ARG A 16 -1.39 24.91 0.49
N PHE A 17 -0.54 23.97 0.87
CA PHE A 17 0.77 24.26 1.45
C PHE A 17 1.77 23.58 0.53
N ASN A 18 2.46 24.37 -0.28
CA ASN A 18 3.45 23.83 -1.22
C ASN A 18 2.80 22.77 -2.14
N GLY A 19 1.58 23.06 -2.63
CA GLY A 19 0.85 22.19 -3.53
C GLY A 19 0.07 21.07 -2.86
N GLN A 20 0.08 21.02 -1.52
CA GLN A 20 -0.55 19.92 -0.80
C GLN A 20 -1.66 20.43 0.10
N HIS A 21 -2.66 19.58 0.34
CA HIS A 21 -3.74 19.86 1.28
C HIS A 21 -3.50 19.14 2.59
N PHE A 22 -3.94 19.74 3.68
CA PHE A 22 -4.10 18.98 4.90
C PHE A 22 -5.30 18.03 4.76
N ILE A 23 -5.11 16.77 5.13
CA ILE A 23 -6.21 15.82 5.26
C ILE A 23 -6.08 15.07 6.57
N ARG A 24 -7.22 14.55 7.00
CA ARG A 24 -7.28 13.60 8.10
C ARG A 24 -8.23 12.49 7.68
N HIS A 25 -7.74 11.27 7.64
CA HIS A 25 -8.53 10.10 7.30
C HIS A 25 -9.00 9.41 8.58
N GLU A 26 -10.29 9.16 8.67
CA GLU A 26 -10.85 8.44 9.82
C GLU A 26 -11.09 6.99 9.42
N ALA A 27 -10.33 6.08 10.04
CA ALA A 27 -10.41 4.67 9.69
C ALA A 27 -11.81 4.09 9.87
N ALA A 28 -12.55 4.55 10.89
CA ALA A 28 -13.89 4.04 11.16
C ALA A 28 -14.90 4.39 10.06
N LYS A 29 -14.62 5.41 9.27
CA LYS A 29 -15.47 5.86 8.17
C LYS A 29 -14.93 5.40 6.83
N ALA A 30 -13.94 4.54 6.82
CA ALA A 30 -13.25 4.14 5.61
C ALA A 30 -14.15 3.33 4.69
N GLU A 31 -13.96 3.53 3.41
CA GLU A 31 -14.58 2.73 2.37
C GLU A 31 -13.56 1.74 1.87
N TRP A 32 -13.86 0.46 1.99
CA TRP A 32 -12.99 -0.60 1.53
C TRP A 32 -13.40 -1.03 0.13
N LYS A 33 -12.42 -1.13 -0.75
CA LYS A 33 -12.62 -1.50 -2.15
C LYS A 33 -11.62 -2.57 -2.53
N PRO A 34 -11.89 -3.36 -3.59
CA PRO A 34 -10.90 -4.32 -4.04
C PRO A 34 -9.55 -3.64 -4.27
N TRP A 35 -8.50 -4.30 -3.80
CA TRP A 35 -7.14 -3.82 -4.00
C TRP A 35 -6.60 -4.32 -5.34
N ARG A 36 -5.48 -3.78 -5.78
CA ARG A 36 -4.83 -4.18 -7.02
C ARG A 36 -4.33 -5.63 -7.03
N VAL A 37 -4.31 -6.26 -5.88
CA VAL A 37 -3.95 -7.68 -5.74
C VAL A 37 -5.20 -8.45 -5.35
N ASP A 38 -5.52 -9.50 -6.10
CA ASP A 38 -6.70 -10.31 -5.85
C ASP A 38 -6.65 -10.92 -4.46
N GLY A 39 -7.81 -10.98 -3.82
CA GLY A 39 -7.95 -11.56 -2.49
C GLY A 39 -7.77 -10.56 -1.36
N PHE A 40 -7.58 -9.31 -1.70
CA PHE A 40 -7.41 -8.23 -0.73
C PHE A 40 -8.34 -7.08 -1.05
N GLU A 41 -8.65 -6.30 -0.03
CA GLU A 41 -9.32 -5.02 -0.20
C GLU A 41 -8.48 -3.95 0.47
N ALA A 42 -8.70 -2.70 0.07
CA ALA A 42 -7.90 -1.60 0.57
C ALA A 42 -8.75 -0.38 0.82
N ARG A 43 -8.31 0.45 1.76
CA ARG A 43 -8.86 1.79 1.96
C ARG A 43 -7.80 2.81 1.57
N ASP A 44 -8.23 3.80 0.81
CA ASP A 44 -7.39 4.93 0.43
C ASP A 44 -7.46 5.96 1.56
N ILE A 45 -6.32 6.45 2.00
CA ILE A 45 -6.30 7.42 3.10
C ILE A 45 -6.27 8.86 2.62
N GLY A 46 -6.49 9.10 1.32
CA GLY A 46 -6.67 10.45 0.79
C GLY A 46 -5.39 11.16 0.37
N ILE A 47 -4.25 10.50 0.45
CA ILE A 47 -2.97 11.15 0.10
C ILE A 47 -2.90 11.46 -1.40
N PHE A 48 -3.53 10.65 -2.23
CA PHE A 48 -3.57 10.91 -3.67
C PHE A 48 -4.11 12.32 -3.95
N SER A 49 -5.30 12.62 -3.44
CA SER A 49 -5.91 13.93 -3.69
C SER A 49 -5.22 15.04 -2.92
N ALA A 50 -4.71 14.75 -1.72
CA ALA A 50 -4.02 15.75 -0.93
C ALA A 50 -2.70 16.19 -1.56
N THR A 51 -2.09 15.35 -2.39
CA THR A 51 -0.79 15.63 -2.99
C THR A 51 -0.83 15.75 -4.51
N ASP A 52 -2.04 15.79 -5.08
CA ASP A 52 -2.21 15.89 -6.53
C ASP A 52 -1.53 14.74 -7.27
N GLY A 53 -1.60 13.55 -6.68
CA GLY A 53 -1.05 12.35 -7.31
C GLY A 53 0.42 12.10 -7.09
N LEU A 54 1.11 12.93 -6.29
CA LEU A 54 2.51 12.70 -6.00
C LEU A 54 2.71 11.36 -5.31
N ALA A 55 1.86 11.05 -4.33
CA ALA A 55 1.95 9.82 -3.57
C ALA A 55 0.58 9.22 -3.35
N GLY A 56 0.54 7.90 -3.20
CA GLY A 56 -0.66 7.19 -2.79
C GLY A 56 -0.35 6.35 -1.56
N ILE A 57 -1.27 6.35 -0.60
CA ILE A 57 -1.13 5.52 0.58
C ILE A 57 -2.44 4.78 0.79
N LYS A 58 -2.33 3.47 0.93
CA LYS A 58 -3.47 2.59 1.17
C LYS A 58 -3.16 1.62 2.29
N VAL A 59 -4.20 1.19 2.96
CA VAL A 59 -4.10 0.08 3.91
C VAL A 59 -4.87 -1.08 3.30
N ALA A 60 -4.20 -2.20 3.12
CA ALA A 60 -4.78 -3.41 2.53
C ALA A 60 -4.98 -4.48 3.59
N ARG A 61 -6.02 -5.27 3.42
CA ARG A 61 -6.32 -6.40 4.30
C ARG A 61 -6.84 -7.57 3.49
N LEU A 62 -6.74 -8.75 4.10
CA LEU A 62 -7.16 -9.99 3.46
C LEU A 62 -8.68 -10.07 3.36
N VAL A 63 -9.17 -10.64 2.27
CA VAL A 63 -10.59 -10.98 2.11
C VAL A 63 -10.67 -12.46 1.79
N GLY A 64 -11.27 -13.24 2.72
CA GLY A 64 -11.39 -14.68 2.52
C GLY A 64 -10.06 -15.40 2.56
N LYS A 65 -9.89 -16.38 1.68
CA LYS A 65 -8.69 -17.20 1.59
C LYS A 65 -8.18 -17.19 0.16
N PRO A 66 -7.48 -16.12 -0.23
CA PRO A 66 -7.03 -16.00 -1.61
C PRO A 66 -5.93 -17.01 -1.94
N GLN A 67 -5.86 -17.37 -3.20
CA GLN A 67 -4.73 -18.12 -3.72
C GLN A 67 -3.58 -17.15 -3.92
N PRO A 68 -2.35 -17.54 -3.57
CA PRO A 68 -1.19 -16.70 -3.84
C PRO A 68 -1.05 -16.45 -5.33
N LYS A 69 -0.85 -15.18 -5.68
CA LYS A 69 -0.65 -14.79 -7.08
C LYS A 69 0.54 -13.86 -7.16
N PHE A 70 1.37 -14.09 -8.16
CA PHE A 70 2.51 -13.25 -8.39
C PHE A 70 2.13 -12.03 -9.21
N VAL A 71 2.63 -10.88 -8.79
CA VAL A 71 2.41 -9.60 -9.46
C VAL A 71 3.74 -8.86 -9.55
N SER A 72 3.79 -7.88 -10.44
CA SER A 72 4.87 -6.90 -10.48
C SER A 72 4.27 -5.52 -10.71
N HIS A 73 5.07 -4.48 -10.52
CA HIS A 73 4.57 -3.10 -10.65
C HIS A 73 5.60 -2.24 -11.38
N ASN A 74 5.16 -1.06 -11.79
CA ASN A 74 6.02 -0.07 -12.44
C ASN A 74 6.06 1.28 -11.70
N ALA A 75 5.72 1.30 -10.42
CA ALA A 75 5.88 2.51 -9.61
C ALA A 75 7.37 2.82 -9.43
N ASP A 76 7.68 4.11 -9.24
CA ASP A 76 9.05 4.53 -8.96
C ASP A 76 9.49 4.07 -7.58
N LEU A 77 8.56 4.05 -6.63
CA LEU A 77 8.79 3.55 -5.28
C LEU A 77 7.54 2.81 -4.83
N LEU A 78 7.71 1.61 -4.30
CA LEU A 78 6.64 0.88 -3.64
C LEU A 78 7.17 0.38 -2.30
N PHE A 79 6.73 1.05 -1.24
CA PHE A 79 7.13 0.74 0.13
C PHE A 79 5.96 0.08 0.84
N MET A 80 6.25 -0.94 1.62
CA MET A 80 5.24 -1.65 2.41
C MET A 80 5.66 -1.77 3.86
N PHE A 81 4.69 -1.67 4.74
CA PHE A 81 4.87 -1.79 6.17
C PHE A 81 3.74 -2.66 6.71
N LEU A 82 4.08 -3.75 7.38
CA LEU A 82 3.07 -4.64 7.94
C LEU A 82 2.59 -4.07 9.27
N LEU A 83 1.31 -3.75 9.33
CA LEU A 83 0.71 -3.15 10.51
C LEU A 83 0.28 -4.19 11.53
N ASN A 84 -0.30 -5.29 11.09
CA ASN A 84 -0.78 -6.37 11.93
C ASN A 84 -0.54 -7.70 11.26
N GLY A 85 -0.42 -8.74 12.07
CA GLY A 85 -0.37 -10.11 11.58
C GLY A 85 0.97 -10.49 10.99
N ALA A 86 0.92 -11.47 10.12
CA ALA A 86 2.11 -12.02 9.48
C ALA A 86 1.77 -12.55 8.09
N ALA A 87 2.78 -12.65 7.26
CA ALA A 87 2.65 -13.22 5.92
C ALA A 87 4.00 -13.76 5.47
N GLU A 88 3.99 -14.46 4.36
CA GLU A 88 5.22 -14.91 3.72
C GLU A 88 5.38 -14.12 2.43
N LEU A 89 6.52 -13.44 2.30
CA LEU A 89 6.85 -12.69 1.08
C LEU A 89 7.67 -13.58 0.18
N ASN A 90 7.18 -13.78 -1.03
CA ASN A 90 7.84 -14.61 -2.03
C ASN A 90 8.26 -13.71 -3.17
N CYS A 91 9.55 -13.68 -3.48
CA CYS A 91 10.08 -12.93 -4.61
C CYS A 91 10.77 -13.89 -5.56
N ASP A 92 10.67 -13.58 -6.86
CA ASP A 92 11.28 -14.42 -7.88
C ASP A 92 12.76 -14.61 -7.60
N GLN A 93 13.21 -15.86 -7.66
CA GLN A 93 14.61 -16.26 -7.48
C GLN A 93 15.20 -15.91 -6.11
N MET A 94 14.35 -15.74 -5.13
CA MET A 94 14.78 -15.48 -3.75
C MET A 94 14.05 -16.43 -2.81
N ASP A 95 14.69 -16.74 -1.69
CA ASP A 95 14.03 -17.53 -0.65
C ASP A 95 12.86 -16.74 -0.07
N SER A 96 11.80 -17.47 0.27
CA SER A 96 10.65 -16.87 0.93
C SER A 96 11.05 -16.33 2.30
N GLN A 97 10.46 -15.20 2.66
CA GLN A 97 10.74 -14.54 3.93
C GLN A 97 9.45 -14.34 4.71
N VAL A 98 9.47 -14.70 5.98
CA VAL A 98 8.33 -14.43 6.87
C VAL A 98 8.43 -12.97 7.32
N ILE A 99 7.35 -12.23 7.11
CA ILE A 99 7.25 -10.85 7.59
C ILE A 99 6.20 -10.79 8.69
N THR A 100 6.46 -9.99 9.71
CA THR A 100 5.57 -9.83 10.85
C THR A 100 5.32 -8.35 11.11
N ALA A 101 4.33 -8.06 11.95
CA ALA A 101 3.96 -6.68 12.25
C ALA A 101 5.18 -5.85 12.68
N GLY A 102 5.32 -4.68 12.09
CA GLY A 102 6.47 -3.80 12.31
C GLY A 102 7.54 -3.92 11.25
N ASP A 103 7.52 -4.99 10.44
CA ASP A 103 8.50 -5.14 9.36
C ASP A 103 8.12 -4.25 8.17
N SER A 104 9.13 -3.77 7.48
CA SER A 104 8.94 -2.99 6.26
C SER A 104 9.84 -3.50 5.15
N PHE A 105 9.44 -3.24 3.93
CA PHE A 105 10.22 -3.65 2.78
C PHE A 105 9.87 -2.80 1.57
N ILE A 106 10.79 -2.76 0.63
CA ILE A 106 10.58 -2.14 -0.67
C ILE A 106 10.55 -3.24 -1.72
N VAL A 107 9.55 -3.17 -2.60
CA VAL A 107 9.48 -4.08 -3.73
C VAL A 107 9.97 -3.31 -4.95
N PRO A 108 11.13 -3.69 -5.51
CA PRO A 108 11.62 -3.04 -6.73
C PRO A 108 10.64 -3.23 -7.88
N GLY A 109 10.61 -2.26 -8.79
CA GLY A 109 9.83 -2.38 -10.00
C GLY A 109 10.22 -3.61 -10.80
N ILE A 110 9.26 -4.19 -11.47
CA ILE A 110 9.34 -5.40 -12.30
C ILE A 110 9.63 -6.71 -11.55
N LEU A 111 9.99 -6.66 -10.29
CA LEU A 111 10.23 -7.89 -9.52
C LEU A 111 8.90 -8.61 -9.28
N LYS A 112 8.82 -9.85 -9.73
CA LYS A 112 7.64 -10.69 -9.46
C LYS A 112 7.63 -11.12 -8.00
N HIS A 113 6.51 -10.90 -7.34
CA HIS A 113 6.39 -11.19 -5.92
C HIS A 113 4.96 -11.56 -5.56
N SER A 114 4.80 -12.20 -4.42
CA SER A 114 3.48 -12.54 -3.88
C SER A 114 3.52 -12.56 -2.36
N LEU A 115 2.35 -12.42 -1.77
CA LEU A 115 2.15 -12.62 -0.34
C LEU A 115 1.34 -13.90 -0.16
N SER A 116 1.83 -14.79 0.67
CA SER A 116 1.13 -16.05 0.96
C SER A 116 1.11 -16.30 2.45
N LYS A 117 0.32 -17.29 2.87
CA LYS A 117 0.21 -17.69 4.28
C LYS A 117 -0.08 -16.49 5.18
N CYS A 118 -0.94 -15.59 4.68
CA CYS A 118 -1.33 -14.42 5.44
C CYS A 118 -2.21 -14.82 6.61
N THR A 119 -1.94 -14.24 7.79
CA THR A 119 -2.85 -14.41 8.92
C THR A 119 -4.14 -13.64 8.67
N GLU A 120 -5.22 -14.04 9.33
CA GLU A 120 -6.53 -13.43 9.10
C GLU A 120 -6.57 -11.94 9.46
N ASP A 121 -5.76 -11.54 10.42
CA ASP A 121 -5.69 -10.16 10.88
C ASP A 121 -4.64 -9.32 10.14
N MET A 122 -4.06 -9.84 9.08
CA MET A 122 -3.00 -9.16 8.35
C MET A 122 -3.49 -7.83 7.80
N GLU A 123 -2.75 -6.76 8.09
CA GLU A 123 -2.95 -5.43 7.52
C GLU A 123 -1.64 -4.86 7.06
N LEU A 124 -1.65 -4.28 5.88
CA LEU A 124 -0.46 -3.84 5.19
C LEU A 124 -0.63 -2.39 4.75
N LEU A 125 0.32 -1.54 5.12
CA LEU A 125 0.38 -0.17 4.63
C LEU A 125 1.23 -0.12 3.37
N GLU A 126 0.69 0.46 2.30
CA GLU A 126 1.41 0.63 1.06
C GLU A 126 1.59 2.11 0.76
N VAL A 127 2.82 2.49 0.46
CA VAL A 127 3.15 3.85 -0.01
C VAL A 127 3.70 3.73 -1.42
N ALA A 128 3.07 4.42 -2.37
CA ALA A 128 3.48 4.37 -3.77
C ALA A 128 3.82 5.76 -4.28
N LEU A 129 4.87 5.85 -5.06
CA LEU A 129 5.25 7.05 -5.82
C LEU A 129 5.46 6.64 -7.28
N PRO A 130 4.79 7.27 -8.23
CA PRO A 130 3.64 8.15 -8.05
C PRO A 130 2.43 7.36 -7.57
N ALA A 131 1.39 8.06 -7.17
CA ALA A 131 0.17 7.38 -6.71
C ALA A 131 -0.43 6.47 -7.78
N ALA A 132 -0.43 6.90 -9.02
CA ALA A 132 -0.94 6.11 -10.14
C ALA A 132 0.19 5.28 -10.74
N PHE A 133 0.02 3.98 -10.74
CA PHE A 133 0.96 3.04 -11.34
C PHE A 133 0.21 1.78 -11.75
N ASN A 134 0.87 0.94 -12.53
CA ASN A 134 0.26 -0.29 -13.02
C ASN A 134 0.81 -1.51 -12.29
N THR A 135 -0.08 -2.48 -12.09
CA THR A 135 0.27 -3.80 -11.56
C THR A 135 0.03 -4.82 -12.66
N THR A 136 1.01 -5.67 -12.88
CA THR A 136 0.92 -6.73 -13.87
C THR A 136 0.75 -8.06 -13.14
N ASN A 137 -0.26 -8.82 -13.52
CA ASN A 137 -0.48 -10.15 -12.99
C ASN A 137 0.35 -11.16 -13.75
N HIS A 138 0.87 -12.15 -13.03
CA HIS A 138 1.63 -13.25 -13.59
C HIS A 138 0.94 -14.57 -13.24
N PRO A 139 -0.13 -14.91 -13.97
CA PRO A 139 -0.93 -16.11 -13.63
C PRO A 139 -0.12 -17.41 -13.74
N GLU A 140 0.94 -17.41 -14.54
CA GLU A 140 1.84 -18.56 -14.65
C GLU A 140 2.77 -18.68 -13.44
N GLY A 141 2.74 -17.70 -12.54
CA GLY A 141 3.66 -17.64 -11.41
C GLY A 141 5.03 -17.16 -11.81
N VAL A 142 6.06 -17.49 -11.00
CA VAL A 142 7.43 -17.20 -11.36
C VAL A 142 7.94 -18.30 -12.25
N GLY A 143 8.73 -17.94 -13.25
CA GLY A 143 9.30 -18.93 -14.13
C GLY A 143 10.32 -19.76 -13.38
N LEU A 144 10.24 -21.00 -13.52
CA LEU A 144 11.15 -21.83 -12.80
C LEU A 144 11.90 -22.75 -13.59
N ASN A 145 11.69 -22.67 -13.69
CA ASN A 145 11.91 -23.27 -14.00
C ASN A 145 12.04 -24.04 -14.37
N SER A 146 11.93 -24.12 -14.61
CA SER A 146 11.78 -24.70 -14.88
C SER A 146 12.40 -25.26 -15.64
N PHE A 147 12.75 -25.45 -15.69
CA PHE A 147 13.33 -25.84 -16.28
C PHE A 147 13.90 -26.45 -16.24
#